data_2f3f75c8021296245feed024f75c7d8d
#
_entry.id   2f3f75c8021296245feed024f75c7d8d
#
_cell.length_a   1.000
_cell.length_b   1.000
_cell.length_c   1.000
_cell.angle_alpha   90.00
_cell.angle_beta   90.00
_cell.angle_gamma   90.00
#
_symmetry.space_group_name_H-M   'P 1'
#
loop_
_entity.id
_entity.type
_entity.pdbx_description
1 polymer ?
#
loop_
_entity_poly.entity_id
_entity_poly.type
_entity_poly.pdbx_seq_one_letter_code
_entity_poly.pdbx_strand_id
1 'polypeptide(L)'
;MKDDNILKEKSLAFGIRIVRFAKYFIRKTSVAEQPIFTQILKSGTSIGANIRESEFGESTDDFKHKLKIALKEANETEYWIEILHSGEYMSDDQYESIIVDCKELIKLLTASINTLNKK
;
A
#
# COMPACT_ATOMS: atom_id res chain seq x y z
N MET A 1 11.62 -2.24 -16.65
CA MET A 1 11.53 -3.70 -16.68
C MET A 1 10.10 -4.14 -16.49
N LYS A 2 9.79 -5.35 -16.90
CA LYS A 2 8.42 -5.89 -16.84
C LYS A 2 7.84 -5.91 -15.42
N ASP A 3 8.67 -6.23 -14.44
CA ASP A 3 8.25 -6.29 -13.03
C ASP A 3 7.96 -4.91 -12.46
N ASP A 4 8.69 -3.89 -12.91
CA ASP A 4 8.48 -2.51 -12.47
C ASP A 4 7.13 -2.00 -12.96
N ASN A 5 6.72 -2.38 -14.18
CA ASN A 5 5.42 -2.00 -14.72
C ASN A 5 4.28 -2.65 -13.93
N ILE A 6 4.47 -3.91 -13.51
CA ILE A 6 3.48 -4.62 -12.70
C ILE A 6 3.32 -3.92 -11.35
N LEU A 7 4.41 -3.56 -10.70
CA LEU A 7 4.38 -2.82 -9.44
C LEU A 7 3.66 -1.49 -9.58
N LYS A 8 3.95 -0.73 -10.64
CA LYS A 8 3.30 0.56 -10.89
C LYS A 8 1.80 0.41 -11.06
N GLU A 9 1.39 -0.53 -11.91
CA GLU A 9 -0.03 -0.75 -12.20
C GLU A 9 -0.79 -1.20 -10.95
N LYS A 10 -0.26 -2.19 -10.24
CA LYS A 10 -0.92 -2.75 -9.07
C LYS A 10 -0.96 -1.78 -7.91
N SER A 11 0.11 -1.01 -7.69
CA SER A 11 0.15 -0.04 -6.60
C SER A 11 -0.78 1.15 -6.87
N LEU A 12 -0.91 1.58 -8.12
CA LEU A 12 -1.87 2.61 -8.49
C LEU A 12 -3.31 2.11 -8.27
N ALA A 13 -3.62 0.91 -8.77
CA ALA A 13 -4.94 0.31 -8.60
C ALA A 13 -5.30 0.16 -7.12
N PHE A 14 -4.33 -0.28 -6.31
CA PHE A 14 -4.51 -0.43 -4.87
C PHE A 14 -4.76 0.91 -4.20
N GLY A 15 -3.98 1.94 -4.55
CA GLY A 15 -4.16 3.29 -4.02
C GLY A 15 -5.54 3.86 -4.32
N ILE A 16 -6.02 3.67 -5.54
CA ILE A 16 -7.37 4.09 -5.95
C ILE A 16 -8.41 3.36 -5.10
N ARG A 17 -8.21 2.07 -4.89
CA ARG A 17 -9.11 1.26 -4.09
C ARG A 17 -9.17 1.74 -2.64
N ILE A 18 -8.02 2.08 -2.07
CA ILE A 18 -7.94 2.62 -0.70
C ILE A 18 -8.67 3.96 -0.60
N VAL A 19 -8.53 4.84 -1.58
CA VAL A 19 -9.22 6.12 -1.61
C VAL A 19 -10.74 5.91 -1.63
N ARG A 20 -11.23 5.00 -2.46
CA ARG A 20 -12.67 4.68 -2.55
C ARG A 20 -13.19 4.12 -1.24
N PHE A 21 -12.42 3.23 -0.63
CA PHE A 21 -12.74 2.63 0.65
C PHE A 21 -12.82 3.68 1.75
N ALA A 22 -11.80 4.52 1.88
CA ALA A 22 -11.77 5.57 2.90
C ALA A 22 -12.91 6.56 2.71
N LYS A 23 -13.19 6.96 1.48
CA LYS A 23 -14.28 7.89 1.15
C LYS A 23 -15.63 7.33 1.58
N TYR A 24 -15.85 6.04 1.34
CA TYR A 24 -17.09 5.36 1.71
C TYR A 24 -17.29 5.35 3.24
N PHE A 25 -16.23 5.00 3.99
CA PHE A 25 -16.35 4.84 5.45
C PHE A 25 -16.28 6.16 6.22
N ILE A 26 -15.52 7.14 5.75
CA ILE A 26 -15.43 8.45 6.43
C ILE A 26 -16.81 9.08 6.56
N ARG A 27 -17.66 8.93 5.56
CA ARG A 27 -19.02 9.47 5.57
C ARG A 27 -19.94 8.80 6.59
N LYS A 28 -19.58 7.59 7.04
CA LYS A 28 -20.41 6.77 7.93
C LYS A 28 -19.92 6.74 9.36
N THR A 29 -18.79 7.39 9.62
CA THR A 29 -18.15 7.35 10.94
C THR A 29 -18.14 8.74 11.58
N SER A 30 -18.03 8.74 12.92
CA SER A 30 -17.95 9.99 13.67
C SER A 30 -16.60 10.67 13.44
N VAL A 31 -16.54 11.97 13.75
CA VAL A 31 -15.29 12.74 13.67
C VAL A 31 -14.18 12.10 14.52
N ALA A 32 -14.55 11.54 15.68
CA ALA A 32 -13.58 10.89 16.57
C ALA A 32 -12.93 9.65 15.93
N GLU A 33 -13.62 8.97 15.01
CA GLU A 33 -13.14 7.76 14.35
C GLU A 33 -12.37 8.02 13.07
N GLN A 34 -12.51 9.23 12.49
CA GLN A 34 -11.90 9.56 11.21
C GLN A 34 -10.38 9.46 11.15
N PRO A 35 -9.61 9.73 12.24
CA PRO A 35 -8.14 9.63 12.17
C PRO A 35 -7.61 8.28 11.69
N ILE A 36 -8.31 7.16 11.99
CA ILE A 36 -7.85 5.84 11.54
C ILE A 36 -7.93 5.72 10.00
N PHE A 37 -8.97 6.31 9.39
CA PHE A 37 -9.11 6.31 7.94
C PHE A 37 -8.07 7.22 7.27
N THR A 38 -7.65 8.28 7.96
CA THR A 38 -6.56 9.13 7.51
C THR A 38 -5.25 8.35 7.44
N GLN A 39 -5.00 7.49 8.42
CA GLN A 39 -3.78 6.67 8.46
C GLN A 39 -3.73 5.69 7.29
N ILE A 40 -4.81 4.96 7.03
CA ILE A 40 -4.83 3.99 5.93
C ILE A 40 -4.77 4.70 4.58
N LEU A 41 -5.42 5.85 4.45
CA LEU A 41 -5.38 6.65 3.23
C LEU A 41 -3.96 7.10 2.93
N LYS A 42 -3.27 7.60 3.94
CA LYS A 42 -1.88 8.06 3.82
C LYS A 42 -0.94 6.91 3.44
N SER A 43 -0.96 5.81 4.20
CA SER A 43 -0.06 4.68 3.95
C SER A 43 -0.37 3.98 2.63
N GLY A 44 -1.65 3.73 2.36
CA GLY A 44 -2.08 3.00 1.16
C GLY A 44 -1.78 3.73 -0.14
N THR A 45 -1.82 5.05 -0.15
CA THR A 45 -1.49 5.85 -1.33
C THR A 45 0.02 6.09 -1.47
N SER A 46 0.76 6.03 -0.35
CA SER A 46 2.21 6.24 -0.36
C SER A 46 2.98 5.08 -1.00
N ILE A 47 2.40 3.89 -1.06
CA ILE A 47 3.03 2.74 -1.70
C ILE A 47 3.34 3.06 -3.16
N GLY A 48 2.31 3.41 -3.92
CA GLY A 48 2.45 3.72 -5.35
C GLY A 48 3.25 4.98 -5.59
N ALA A 49 3.11 5.99 -4.72
CA ALA A 49 3.87 7.23 -4.85
C ALA A 49 5.37 6.95 -4.78
N ASN A 50 5.82 6.12 -3.83
CA ASN A 50 7.23 5.79 -3.69
C ASN A 50 7.73 4.89 -4.83
N ILE A 51 6.91 3.97 -5.31
CA ILE A 51 7.26 3.14 -6.46
C ILE A 51 7.47 4.02 -7.70
N ARG A 52 6.58 4.99 -7.92
CA ARG A 52 6.70 5.92 -9.04
C ARG A 52 7.97 6.77 -8.92
N GLU A 53 8.24 7.30 -7.72
CA GLU A 53 9.44 8.09 -7.48
C GLU A 53 10.73 7.28 -7.64
N SER A 54 10.69 5.97 -7.41
CA SER A 54 11.87 5.12 -7.54
C SER A 54 12.46 5.17 -8.95
N GLU A 55 11.61 5.37 -9.97
CA GLU A 55 12.05 5.43 -11.37
C GLU A 55 12.90 6.67 -11.67
N PHE A 56 12.80 7.69 -10.84
CA PHE A 56 13.52 8.94 -11.03
C PHE A 56 14.73 9.05 -10.10
N GLY A 57 15.11 7.93 -9.46
CA GLY A 57 16.29 7.88 -8.61
C GLY A 57 17.58 8.10 -9.41
N GLU A 58 18.54 8.78 -8.80
CA GLU A 58 19.81 9.10 -9.44
C GLU A 58 20.77 7.91 -9.46
N SER A 59 20.49 6.87 -8.68
CA SER A 59 21.36 5.70 -8.54
C SER A 59 20.54 4.45 -8.22
N THR A 60 21.19 3.29 -8.31
CA THR A 60 20.58 2.02 -7.88
C THR A 60 20.21 2.05 -6.40
N ASP A 61 21.04 2.70 -5.58
CA ASP A 61 20.76 2.84 -4.14
C ASP A 61 19.52 3.68 -3.89
N ASP A 62 19.35 4.78 -4.62
CA ASP A 62 18.14 5.62 -4.53
C ASP A 62 16.91 4.82 -4.92
N PHE A 63 17.00 4.07 -6.01
CA PHE A 63 15.92 3.22 -6.49
C PHE A 63 15.53 2.21 -5.42
N LYS A 64 16.50 1.49 -4.87
CA LYS A 64 16.27 0.49 -3.82
C LYS A 64 15.70 1.12 -2.56
N HIS A 65 16.19 2.29 -2.17
CA HIS A 65 15.71 3.02 -1.00
C HIS A 65 14.22 3.34 -1.11
N LYS A 66 13.80 3.83 -2.27
CA LYS A 66 12.38 4.16 -2.51
C LYS A 66 11.50 2.91 -2.47
N LEU A 67 11.99 1.79 -2.98
CA LEU A 67 11.25 0.53 -2.90
C LEU A 67 11.12 0.05 -1.45
N LYS A 68 12.14 0.27 -0.62
CA LYS A 68 12.09 -0.07 0.81
C LYS A 68 11.08 0.80 1.55
N ILE A 69 10.98 2.09 1.21
CA ILE A 69 9.95 2.97 1.79
C ILE A 69 8.56 2.46 1.38
N ALA A 70 8.40 2.10 0.09
CA ALA A 70 7.13 1.56 -0.39
C ALA A 70 6.74 0.28 0.37
N LEU A 71 7.70 -0.61 0.62
CA LEU A 71 7.46 -1.83 1.39
C LEU A 71 7.04 -1.52 2.82
N LYS A 72 7.69 -0.57 3.45
CA LYS A 72 7.33 -0.12 4.80
C LYS A 72 5.88 0.38 4.82
N GLU A 73 5.51 1.20 3.84
CA GLU A 73 4.14 1.72 3.73
C GLU A 73 3.12 0.59 3.48
N ALA A 74 3.49 -0.41 2.70
CA ALA A 74 2.62 -1.56 2.45
C ALA A 74 2.40 -2.37 3.73
N ASN A 75 3.44 -2.58 4.54
CA ASN A 75 3.32 -3.25 5.83
C ASN A 75 2.44 -2.45 6.80
N GLU A 76 2.60 -1.13 6.82
CA GLU A 76 1.75 -0.26 7.65
C GLU A 76 0.29 -0.34 7.20
N THR A 77 0.05 -0.37 5.90
CA THR A 77 -1.31 -0.49 5.34
C THR A 77 -1.94 -1.82 5.76
N GLU A 78 -1.19 -2.91 5.73
CA GLU A 78 -1.67 -4.22 6.19
C GLU A 78 -2.14 -4.14 7.65
N TYR A 79 -1.35 -3.47 8.49
CA TYR A 79 -1.70 -3.27 9.89
C TYR A 79 -3.03 -2.52 10.04
N TRP A 80 -3.23 -1.42 9.30
CA TRP A 80 -4.48 -0.67 9.37
C TRP A 80 -5.67 -1.48 8.85
N ILE A 81 -5.47 -2.30 7.81
CA ILE A 81 -6.52 -3.18 7.30
C ILE A 81 -6.95 -4.17 8.40
N GLU A 82 -5.99 -4.75 9.10
CA GLU A 82 -6.29 -5.68 10.20
C GLU A 82 -7.01 -4.99 11.35
N ILE A 83 -6.61 -3.78 11.70
CA ILE A 83 -7.27 -2.97 12.73
C ILE A 83 -8.73 -2.70 12.34
N LEU A 84 -8.96 -2.27 11.11
CA LEU A 84 -10.30 -1.96 10.63
C LEU A 84 -11.19 -3.19 10.58
N HIS A 85 -10.65 -4.34 10.21
CA HIS A 85 -11.40 -5.59 10.17
C HIS A 85 -11.75 -6.06 11.60
N SER A 86 -10.76 -6.11 12.48
CA SER A 86 -10.96 -6.54 13.86
C SER A 86 -11.83 -5.57 14.66
N GLY A 87 -11.79 -4.29 14.31
CA GLY A 87 -12.62 -3.25 14.91
C GLY A 87 -14.02 -3.15 14.29
N GLU A 88 -14.37 -4.07 13.41
CA GLU A 88 -15.71 -4.18 12.80
C GLU A 88 -16.12 -3.04 11.86
N TYR A 89 -15.13 -2.31 11.29
CA TYR A 89 -15.38 -1.33 10.24
C TYR A 89 -15.42 -1.96 8.86
N MET A 90 -14.94 -3.18 8.75
CA MET A 90 -14.77 -3.88 7.48
C MET A 90 -15.36 -5.28 7.63
N SER A 91 -16.21 -5.69 6.69
CA SER A 91 -16.75 -7.05 6.69
C SER A 91 -15.69 -8.07 6.32
N ASP A 92 -15.96 -9.34 6.60
CA ASP A 92 -15.04 -10.43 6.24
C ASP A 92 -14.78 -10.44 4.73
N ASP A 93 -15.80 -10.24 3.91
CA ASP A 93 -15.66 -10.23 2.44
C ASP A 93 -14.79 -9.05 1.98
N GLN A 94 -15.00 -7.87 2.56
CA GLN A 94 -14.19 -6.70 2.25
C GLN A 94 -12.74 -6.93 2.64
N TYR A 95 -12.52 -7.49 3.83
CA TYR A 95 -11.19 -7.81 4.34
C TYR A 95 -10.47 -8.79 3.42
N GLU A 96 -11.10 -9.92 3.12
CA GLU A 96 -10.49 -10.96 2.26
C GLU A 96 -10.08 -10.40 0.91
N SER A 97 -10.89 -9.51 0.36
CA SER A 97 -10.63 -8.91 -0.95
C SER A 97 -9.45 -7.94 -0.93
N ILE A 98 -9.41 -7.02 0.04
CA ILE A 98 -8.39 -5.97 0.08
C ILE A 98 -7.04 -6.46 0.61
N ILE A 99 -7.06 -7.41 1.58
CA ILE A 99 -5.84 -7.92 2.18
C ILE A 99 -4.99 -8.70 1.18
N VAL A 100 -5.63 -9.40 0.26
CA VAL A 100 -4.93 -10.15 -0.79
C VAL A 100 -4.11 -9.20 -1.67
N ASP A 101 -4.71 -8.09 -2.08
CA ASP A 101 -4.02 -7.09 -2.90
C ASP A 101 -2.83 -6.47 -2.17
N CYS A 102 -3.01 -6.17 -0.88
CA CYS A 102 -1.94 -5.60 -0.05
C CYS A 102 -0.77 -6.58 0.08
N LYS A 103 -1.06 -7.83 0.40
CA LYS A 103 -0.04 -8.88 0.54
C LYS A 103 0.69 -9.16 -0.76
N GLU A 104 0.00 -9.05 -1.89
CA GLU A 104 0.63 -9.20 -3.19
C GLU A 104 1.67 -8.10 -3.43
N LEU A 105 1.35 -6.85 -3.10
CA LEU A 105 2.30 -5.75 -3.20
C LEU A 105 3.53 -5.97 -2.31
N ILE A 106 3.32 -6.43 -1.08
CA ILE A 106 4.40 -6.75 -0.15
C ILE A 106 5.32 -7.80 -0.76
N LYS A 107 4.74 -8.86 -1.32
CA LYS A 107 5.48 -9.96 -1.95
C LYS A 107 6.29 -9.48 -3.15
N LEU A 108 5.68 -8.68 -4.02
CA LEU A 108 6.36 -8.14 -5.22
C LEU A 108 7.48 -7.18 -4.85
N LEU A 109 7.26 -6.31 -3.87
CA LEU A 109 8.28 -5.37 -3.40
C LEU A 109 9.45 -6.12 -2.76
N THR A 110 9.15 -7.11 -1.92
CA THR A 110 10.18 -7.94 -1.27
C THR A 110 11.04 -8.64 -2.32
N ALA A 111 10.41 -9.22 -3.34
CA ALA A 111 11.12 -9.92 -4.42
C ALA A 111 12.02 -8.95 -5.21
N SER A 112 11.53 -7.76 -5.52
CA SER A 112 12.29 -6.76 -6.26
C SER A 112 13.50 -6.27 -5.47
N ILE A 113 13.34 -6.03 -4.18
CA ILE A 113 14.43 -5.60 -3.29
C ILE A 113 15.48 -6.70 -3.17
N ASN A 114 15.04 -7.96 -2.99
CA ASN A 114 15.96 -9.09 -2.89
C ASN A 114 16.76 -9.29 -4.17
N THR A 115 16.15 -9.08 -5.34
CA THR A 115 16.85 -9.14 -6.62
C THR A 115 17.96 -8.07 -6.70
N LEU A 116 17.68 -6.86 -6.22
CA LEU A 116 18.67 -5.78 -6.19
C LEU A 116 19.82 -6.09 -5.22
N ASN A 117 19.52 -6.73 -4.08
CA ASN A 117 20.54 -7.08 -3.10
C ASN A 117 21.50 -8.14 -3.60
N LYS A 118 21.11 -8.95 -4.59
CA LYS A 118 21.98 -10.00 -5.17
C LYS A 118 22.96 -9.46 -6.21
N LYS A 119 22.80 -8.22 -6.61
CA LYS A 119 23.72 -7.54 -7.53
C LYS A 119 24.74 -6.76 -6.75
#